data_90e0970145882adfe090b41e64a3a245
#
_entry.id   90e0970145882adfe090b41e64a3a245
#
_cell.length_a   1.000
_cell.length_b   1.000
_cell.length_c   1.000
_cell.angle_alpha   90.00
_cell.angle_beta   90.00
_cell.angle_gamma   90.00
#
_symmetry.space_group_name_H-M   'P 1'
#
loop_
_entity.id
_entity.type
_entity.pdbx_description
1 polymer ?
#
loop_
_entity_poly.entity_id
_entity_poly.type
_entity_poly.pdbx_seq_one_letter_code
_entity_poly.pdbx_strand_id
1 'polypeptide(L)'
;MITKKQTKLRERIIKEGVRSVRRLRKIDEIHLLTISKELDIDYSEVTKYYSSMEDIFHLQQKKNWRAIHKVLDKKVKEARTPGDFKKTFDDFLEDFVNDLSSDADLHWEACSFLPKCLEFREKNKKILSEKIKNIIKRGWPGKTPNVIQRQTDLFILSFYGFIDHVVHLHVEDRKKILKDFRNMLNLHLQDRLFF
;
A
#
# COMPACT_ATOMS: atom_id res chain seq x y z
N MET A 1 14.32 -22.96 -13.76
CA MET A 1 12.88 -22.83 -13.41
C MET A 1 12.69 -23.02 -11.91
N ILE A 2 11.89 -22.15 -11.24
CA ILE A 2 11.54 -22.31 -9.82
C ILE A 2 10.43 -23.36 -9.73
N THR A 3 10.64 -24.38 -8.90
CA THR A 3 9.66 -25.47 -8.73
C THR A 3 8.47 -24.99 -7.87
N LYS A 4 7.32 -25.67 -7.96
CA LYS A 4 6.13 -25.39 -7.12
C LYS A 4 6.45 -25.52 -5.61
N LYS A 5 7.34 -26.46 -5.23
CA LYS A 5 7.83 -26.63 -3.86
C LYS A 5 8.62 -25.40 -3.37
N GLN A 6 9.52 -24.90 -4.21
CA GLN A 6 10.31 -23.70 -3.91
C GLN A 6 9.45 -22.45 -3.78
N THR A 7 8.43 -22.29 -4.63
CA THR A 7 7.47 -21.19 -4.51
C THR A 7 6.72 -21.23 -3.17
N LYS A 8 6.20 -22.40 -2.78
CA LYS A 8 5.52 -22.58 -1.49
C LYS A 8 6.44 -22.28 -0.29
N LEU A 9 7.71 -22.74 -0.34
CA LEU A 9 8.67 -22.44 0.72
C LEU A 9 8.93 -20.94 0.86
N ARG A 10 9.15 -20.25 -0.26
CA ARG A 10 9.34 -18.77 -0.27
C ARG A 10 8.15 -18.04 0.35
N GLU A 11 6.93 -18.45 0.03
CA GLU A 11 5.71 -17.86 0.61
C GLU A 11 5.61 -18.11 2.12
N ARG A 12 5.98 -19.30 2.59
CA ARG A 12 6.03 -19.62 4.03
C ARG A 12 7.06 -18.73 4.76
N ILE A 13 8.25 -18.54 4.18
CA ILE A 13 9.29 -17.68 4.75
C ILE A 13 8.80 -16.23 4.87
N ILE A 14 8.17 -15.67 3.82
CA ILE A 14 7.61 -14.31 3.86
C ILE A 14 6.53 -14.22 4.95
N LYS A 15 5.60 -15.15 4.99
CA LYS A 15 4.50 -15.16 5.96
C LYS A 15 5.02 -15.21 7.40
N GLU A 16 6.02 -16.03 7.66
CA GLU A 16 6.61 -16.14 8.99
C GLU A 16 7.42 -14.90 9.36
N GLY A 17 8.16 -14.31 8.41
CA GLY A 17 8.84 -13.04 8.65
C GLY A 17 7.88 -11.93 9.08
N VAL A 18 6.77 -11.77 8.39
CA VAL A 18 5.71 -10.82 8.75
C VAL A 18 5.10 -11.15 10.11
N ARG A 19 4.84 -12.43 10.41
CA ARG A 19 4.29 -12.87 11.68
C ARG A 19 5.25 -12.62 12.86
N SER A 20 6.55 -12.85 12.67
CA SER A 20 7.57 -12.62 13.70
C SER A 20 7.67 -11.16 14.08
N VAL A 21 7.59 -10.22 13.11
CA VAL A 21 7.53 -8.78 13.38
C VAL A 21 6.32 -8.41 14.23
N ARG A 22 5.14 -8.96 13.91
CA ARG A 22 3.93 -8.72 14.69
C ARG A 22 4.07 -9.13 16.16
N ARG A 23 4.67 -10.31 16.36
CA ARG A 23 4.82 -10.87 17.72
C ARG A 23 5.80 -10.07 18.56
N LEU A 24 6.92 -9.64 17.96
CA LEU A 24 8.01 -8.99 18.67
C LEU A 24 7.90 -7.47 18.69
N ARG A 25 7.12 -6.88 17.77
CA ARG A 25 6.96 -5.41 17.60
C ARG A 25 8.28 -4.62 17.47
N LYS A 26 9.37 -5.33 17.10
CA LYS A 26 10.71 -4.77 16.97
C LYS A 26 11.35 -5.38 15.72
N ILE A 27 11.44 -4.59 14.67
CA ILE A 27 12.01 -5.02 13.38
C ILE A 27 13.49 -5.34 13.53
N ASP A 28 14.19 -4.59 14.34
CA ASP A 28 15.63 -4.67 14.54
C ASP A 28 16.08 -5.97 15.23
N GLU A 29 15.20 -6.64 15.95
CA GLU A 29 15.47 -7.87 16.68
C GLU A 29 15.21 -9.15 15.87
N ILE A 30 14.65 -9.01 14.64
CA ILE A 30 14.27 -10.16 13.83
C ILE A 30 15.32 -10.44 12.76
N HIS A 31 15.93 -11.60 12.89
CA HIS A 31 16.91 -12.10 11.95
C HIS A 31 16.37 -13.28 11.14
N LEU A 32 16.92 -13.52 9.94
CA LEU A 32 16.56 -14.69 9.13
C LEU A 32 16.74 -16.01 9.89
N LEU A 33 17.63 -16.05 10.88
CA LEU A 33 17.82 -17.20 11.77
C LEU A 33 16.57 -17.46 12.63
N THR A 34 15.87 -16.42 13.06
CA THR A 34 14.59 -16.57 13.80
C THR A 34 13.56 -17.29 12.93
N ILE A 35 13.46 -16.88 11.66
CA ILE A 35 12.53 -17.50 10.71
C ILE A 35 12.87 -18.97 10.45
N SER A 36 14.17 -19.31 10.30
CA SER A 36 14.59 -20.70 10.08
C SER A 36 14.19 -21.61 11.26
N LYS A 37 14.37 -21.12 12.49
CA LYS A 37 13.98 -21.83 13.73
C LYS A 37 12.46 -22.02 13.83
N GLU A 38 11.68 -20.97 13.55
CA GLU A 38 10.21 -21.03 13.62
C GLU A 38 9.59 -21.93 12.55
N LEU A 39 10.25 -22.06 11.40
CA LEU A 39 9.81 -22.95 10.31
C LEU A 39 10.39 -24.37 10.39
N ASP A 40 11.28 -24.63 11.33
CA ASP A 40 12.03 -25.87 11.45
C ASP A 40 12.72 -26.25 10.12
N ILE A 41 13.49 -25.31 9.57
CA ILE A 41 14.27 -25.52 8.34
C ILE A 41 15.69 -25.00 8.53
N ASP A 42 16.62 -25.50 7.73
CA ASP A 42 17.99 -25.03 7.74
C ASP A 42 18.09 -23.53 7.40
N TYR A 43 18.97 -22.82 8.09
CA TYR A 43 19.26 -21.42 7.81
C TYR A 43 19.68 -21.20 6.34
N SER A 44 20.45 -22.13 5.78
CA SER A 44 20.84 -22.11 4.36
C SER A 44 19.65 -22.15 3.39
N GLU A 45 18.55 -22.79 3.76
CA GLU A 45 17.31 -22.79 2.95
C GLU A 45 16.63 -21.41 2.94
N VAL A 46 16.73 -20.65 4.03
CA VAL A 46 16.22 -19.28 4.08
C VAL A 46 17.13 -18.33 3.30
N THR A 47 18.44 -18.37 3.55
CA THR A 47 19.44 -17.48 2.92
C THR A 47 19.62 -17.72 1.43
N LYS A 48 19.25 -18.89 0.93
CA LYS A 48 19.15 -19.17 -0.51
C LYS A 48 18.19 -18.23 -1.25
N TYR A 49 17.18 -17.70 -0.57
CA TYR A 49 16.13 -16.87 -1.18
C TYR A 49 16.17 -15.42 -0.71
N TYR A 50 16.66 -15.16 0.50
CA TYR A 50 16.61 -13.85 1.14
C TYR A 50 17.92 -13.55 1.85
N SER A 51 18.52 -12.41 1.54
CA SER A 51 19.76 -11.96 2.17
C SER A 51 19.51 -11.19 3.49
N SER A 52 18.30 -10.69 3.67
CA SER A 52 17.91 -9.90 4.85
C SER A 52 16.41 -9.93 5.09
N MET A 53 15.98 -9.46 6.27
CA MET A 53 14.57 -9.20 6.54
C MET A 53 13.98 -8.15 5.61
N GLU A 54 14.78 -7.17 5.22
CA GLU A 54 14.38 -6.15 4.26
C GLU A 54 13.93 -6.75 2.91
N ASP A 55 14.61 -7.80 2.43
CA ASP A 55 14.19 -8.48 1.20
C ASP A 55 12.81 -9.10 1.32
N ILE A 56 12.50 -9.69 2.49
CA ILE A 56 11.19 -10.28 2.80
C ILE A 56 10.10 -9.21 2.77
N PHE A 57 10.31 -8.08 3.47
CA PHE A 57 9.35 -6.99 3.54
C PHE A 57 9.17 -6.31 2.19
N HIS A 58 10.26 -6.07 1.46
CA HIS A 58 10.21 -5.48 0.14
C HIS A 58 9.40 -6.33 -0.86
N LEU A 59 9.55 -7.66 -0.81
CA LEU A 59 8.76 -8.56 -1.66
C LEU A 59 7.28 -8.59 -1.27
N GLN A 60 6.97 -8.57 0.03
CA GLN A 60 5.59 -8.49 0.48
C GLN A 60 4.96 -7.16 0.07
N GLN A 61 5.67 -6.05 0.22
CA GLN A 61 5.22 -4.74 -0.24
C GLN A 61 4.91 -4.73 -1.74
N LYS A 62 5.82 -5.29 -2.56
CA LYS A 62 5.58 -5.46 -3.99
C LYS A 62 4.32 -6.26 -4.29
N LYS A 63 4.08 -7.34 -3.54
CA LYS A 63 2.89 -8.19 -3.71
C LYS A 63 1.63 -7.40 -3.39
N ASN A 64 1.59 -6.70 -2.26
CA ASN A 64 0.44 -5.92 -1.84
C ASN A 64 0.11 -4.82 -2.85
N TRP A 65 1.10 -4.02 -3.24
CA TRP A 65 0.89 -2.95 -4.21
C TRP A 65 0.49 -3.44 -5.60
N ARG A 66 1.01 -4.58 -6.05
CA ARG A 66 0.55 -5.21 -7.30
C ARG A 66 -0.92 -5.59 -7.24
N ALA A 67 -1.40 -6.12 -6.11
CA ALA A 67 -2.81 -6.44 -5.92
C ALA A 67 -3.67 -5.17 -5.98
N ILE A 68 -3.30 -4.12 -5.24
CA ILE A 68 -3.98 -2.82 -5.24
C ILE A 68 -4.04 -2.22 -6.66
N HIS A 69 -2.90 -2.15 -7.36
CA HIS A 69 -2.86 -1.62 -8.72
C HIS A 69 -3.70 -2.43 -9.69
N LYS A 70 -3.73 -3.77 -9.55
CA LYS A 70 -4.54 -4.64 -10.40
C LYS A 70 -6.03 -4.37 -10.23
N VAL A 71 -6.49 -4.19 -8.98
CA VAL A 71 -7.90 -3.86 -8.70
C VAL A 71 -8.23 -2.47 -9.26
N LEU A 72 -7.40 -1.48 -8.99
CA LEU A 72 -7.58 -0.12 -9.50
C LEU A 72 -7.62 -0.08 -11.04
N ASP A 73 -6.69 -0.77 -11.71
CA ASP A 73 -6.65 -0.85 -13.17
C ASP A 73 -7.90 -1.51 -13.75
N LYS A 74 -8.43 -2.55 -13.08
CA LYS A 74 -9.68 -3.20 -13.48
C LYS A 74 -10.84 -2.21 -13.39
N LYS A 75 -11.03 -1.56 -12.24
CA LYS A 75 -12.10 -0.56 -12.03
C LYS A 75 -12.01 0.59 -13.03
N VAL A 76 -10.80 1.11 -13.30
CA VAL A 76 -10.57 2.17 -14.29
C VAL A 76 -10.93 1.72 -15.71
N LYS A 77 -10.68 0.46 -16.06
CA LYS A 77 -11.06 -0.10 -17.39
C LYS A 77 -12.57 -0.26 -17.54
N GLU A 78 -13.27 -0.57 -16.46
CA GLU A 78 -14.73 -0.76 -16.45
C GLU A 78 -15.49 0.57 -16.42
N ALA A 79 -14.89 1.63 -15.88
CA ALA A 79 -15.49 2.96 -15.80
C ALA A 79 -15.70 3.57 -17.19
N ARG A 80 -16.91 4.11 -17.46
CA ARG A 80 -17.33 4.72 -18.73
C ARG A 80 -17.72 6.19 -18.57
N THR A 81 -18.35 6.53 -17.46
CA THR A 81 -18.88 7.87 -17.18
C THR A 81 -18.04 8.60 -16.13
N PRO A 82 -18.12 9.94 -16.05
CA PRO A 82 -17.49 10.67 -14.96
C PRO A 82 -17.91 10.17 -13.57
N GLY A 83 -19.17 9.74 -13.42
CA GLY A 83 -19.68 9.14 -12.19
C GLY A 83 -18.97 7.84 -11.82
N ASP A 84 -18.69 6.98 -12.81
CA ASP A 84 -17.95 5.72 -12.57
C ASP A 84 -16.51 6.01 -12.09
N PHE A 85 -15.86 7.05 -12.63
CA PHE A 85 -14.50 7.42 -12.19
C PHE A 85 -14.50 7.99 -10.76
N LYS A 86 -15.50 8.78 -10.39
CA LYS A 86 -15.68 9.25 -9.00
C LYS A 86 -15.87 8.07 -8.05
N LYS A 87 -16.76 7.15 -8.43
CA LYS A 87 -16.98 5.91 -7.67
C LYS A 87 -15.71 5.08 -7.55
N THR A 88 -14.95 4.92 -8.65
CA THR A 88 -13.65 4.21 -8.65
C THR A 88 -12.69 4.82 -7.63
N PHE A 89 -12.67 6.13 -7.51
CA PHE A 89 -11.86 6.84 -6.53
C PHE A 89 -12.28 6.56 -5.09
N ASP A 90 -13.59 6.66 -4.81
CA ASP A 90 -14.14 6.37 -3.48
C ASP A 90 -13.93 4.92 -3.06
N ASP A 91 -14.21 3.97 -3.96
CA ASP A 91 -13.99 2.54 -3.74
C ASP A 91 -12.51 2.22 -3.50
N PHE A 92 -11.60 2.90 -4.20
CA PHE A 92 -10.16 2.72 -3.98
C PHE A 92 -9.76 3.10 -2.56
N LEU A 93 -10.26 4.23 -2.05
CA LEU A 93 -9.97 4.67 -0.69
C LEU A 93 -10.53 3.69 0.35
N GLU A 94 -11.75 3.20 0.13
CA GLU A 94 -12.39 2.27 1.04
C GLU A 94 -11.70 0.89 1.05
N ASP A 95 -11.44 0.33 -0.13
CA ASP A 95 -10.72 -0.94 -0.28
C ASP A 95 -9.34 -0.85 0.36
N PHE A 96 -8.63 0.27 0.13
CA PHE A 96 -7.29 0.47 0.67
C PHE A 96 -7.28 0.47 2.20
N VAL A 97 -8.22 1.13 2.86
CA VAL A 97 -8.29 1.17 4.32
C VAL A 97 -8.76 -0.15 4.91
N ASN A 98 -9.67 -0.84 4.22
CA ASN A 98 -10.10 -2.18 4.64
C ASN A 98 -8.96 -3.20 4.49
N ASP A 99 -8.12 -3.07 3.45
CA ASP A 99 -6.93 -3.90 3.23
C ASP A 99 -5.73 -3.51 4.13
N LEU A 100 -5.78 -2.36 4.81
CA LEU A 100 -4.91 -2.04 5.94
C LEU A 100 -5.27 -2.93 7.14
N SER A 101 -5.43 -4.22 6.87
CA SER A 101 -5.51 -5.26 7.88
C SER A 101 -4.21 -5.27 8.69
N SER A 102 -4.25 -5.93 9.82
CA SER A 102 -3.14 -6.01 10.77
C SER A 102 -1.77 -6.42 10.17
N ASP A 103 -1.72 -7.02 8.97
CA ASP A 103 -0.46 -7.36 8.26
C ASP A 103 0.11 -6.16 7.50
N ALA A 104 -0.75 -5.27 7.00
CA ALA A 104 -0.33 -4.07 6.32
C ALA A 104 0.29 -3.05 7.27
N ASP A 105 -0.19 -2.98 8.52
CA ASP A 105 0.31 -2.03 9.53
C ASP A 105 1.81 -2.19 9.79
N LEU A 106 2.22 -3.42 10.13
CA LEU A 106 3.62 -3.73 10.38
C LEU A 106 4.49 -3.56 9.14
N HIS A 107 3.88 -3.76 8.00
CA HIS A 107 4.55 -3.64 6.72
C HIS A 107 4.82 -2.18 6.36
N TRP A 108 3.88 -1.29 6.63
CA TRP A 108 4.06 0.16 6.47
C TRP A 108 5.09 0.72 7.45
N GLU A 109 5.07 0.27 8.69
CA GLU A 109 6.04 0.65 9.72
C GLU A 109 7.45 0.21 9.32
N ALA A 110 7.61 -1.05 8.87
CA ALA A 110 8.88 -1.54 8.32
C ALA A 110 9.36 -0.72 7.11
N CYS A 111 8.43 -0.33 6.22
CA CYS A 111 8.77 0.46 5.03
C CYS A 111 9.19 1.90 5.33
N SER A 112 8.93 2.41 6.53
CA SER A 112 9.40 3.74 6.93
C SER A 112 10.88 3.76 7.31
N PHE A 113 11.47 2.60 7.64
CA PHE A 113 12.84 2.49 8.14
C PHE A 113 13.80 1.73 7.22
N LEU A 114 13.29 0.90 6.30
CA LEU A 114 14.12 0.04 5.47
C LEU A 114 14.38 0.66 4.08
N PRO A 115 15.64 0.90 3.68
CA PRO A 115 16.00 1.64 2.46
C PRO A 115 15.37 1.11 1.17
N LYS A 116 15.37 -0.21 0.93
CA LYS A 116 14.75 -0.81 -0.26
C LYS A 116 13.23 -0.63 -0.28
N CYS A 117 12.60 -0.70 0.89
CA CYS A 117 11.17 -0.50 1.03
C CYS A 117 10.80 0.97 0.81
N LEU A 118 11.60 1.89 1.33
CA LEU A 118 11.44 3.34 1.12
C LEU A 118 11.60 3.70 -0.37
N GLU A 119 12.65 3.21 -1.02
CA GLU A 119 12.87 3.43 -2.46
C GLU A 119 11.69 2.90 -3.29
N PHE A 120 11.19 1.72 -2.95
CA PHE A 120 10.01 1.16 -3.62
C PHE A 120 8.76 2.00 -3.36
N ARG A 121 8.56 2.50 -2.13
CA ARG A 121 7.45 3.41 -1.78
C ARG A 121 7.46 4.65 -2.67
N GLU A 122 8.61 5.28 -2.86
CA GLU A 122 8.74 6.47 -3.71
C GLU A 122 8.49 6.17 -5.20
N LYS A 123 8.95 5.03 -5.71
CA LYS A 123 8.62 4.58 -7.06
C LYS A 123 7.12 4.35 -7.22
N ASN A 124 6.52 3.69 -6.26
CA ASN A 124 5.09 3.38 -6.27
C ASN A 124 4.21 4.62 -6.17
N LYS A 125 4.65 5.63 -5.40
CA LYS A 125 4.00 6.93 -5.29
C LYS A 125 3.84 7.61 -6.67
N LYS A 126 4.88 7.56 -7.50
CA LYS A 126 4.83 8.09 -8.88
C LYS A 126 3.81 7.33 -9.73
N ILE A 127 3.79 5.98 -9.65
CA ILE A 127 2.84 5.15 -10.39
C ILE A 127 1.41 5.45 -9.95
N LEU A 128 1.16 5.56 -8.65
CA LEU A 128 -0.15 5.89 -8.12
C LEU A 128 -0.58 7.30 -8.55
N SER A 129 0.32 8.28 -8.52
CA SER A 129 0.07 9.64 -8.96
C SER A 129 -0.46 9.68 -10.40
N GLU A 130 0.17 8.99 -11.34
CA GLU A 130 -0.29 8.94 -12.73
C GLU A 130 -1.69 8.29 -12.87
N LYS A 131 -1.97 7.24 -12.10
CA LYS A 131 -3.29 6.60 -12.10
C LYS A 131 -4.36 7.54 -11.54
N ILE A 132 -4.11 8.18 -10.42
CA ILE A 132 -5.04 9.14 -9.81
C ILE A 132 -5.27 10.34 -10.71
N LYS A 133 -4.22 10.88 -11.31
CA LYS A 133 -4.30 11.95 -12.33
C LYS A 133 -5.27 11.59 -13.47
N ASN A 134 -5.16 10.35 -13.98
CA ASN A 134 -6.06 9.86 -15.02
C ASN A 134 -7.51 9.75 -14.52
N ILE A 135 -7.73 9.28 -13.29
CA ILE A 135 -9.07 9.19 -12.68
C ILE A 135 -9.66 10.59 -12.51
N ILE A 136 -8.90 11.54 -11.96
CA ILE A 136 -9.35 12.93 -11.79
C ILE A 136 -9.69 13.56 -13.14
N LYS A 137 -8.84 13.43 -14.14
CA LYS A 137 -9.06 13.95 -15.49
C LYS A 137 -10.38 13.45 -16.09
N ARG A 138 -10.72 12.19 -15.87
CA ARG A 138 -11.92 11.55 -16.44
C ARG A 138 -13.17 11.71 -15.57
N GLY A 139 -13.00 11.76 -14.26
CA GLY A 139 -14.10 11.93 -13.30
C GLY A 139 -14.61 13.37 -13.20
N TRP A 140 -13.76 14.35 -13.51
CA TRP A 140 -14.10 15.77 -13.44
C TRP A 140 -13.70 16.48 -14.75
N PRO A 141 -14.40 16.19 -15.86
CA PRO A 141 -14.11 16.81 -17.14
C PRO A 141 -14.33 18.34 -17.06
N GLY A 142 -13.50 19.09 -17.72
CA GLY A 142 -13.53 20.57 -17.68
C GLY A 142 -12.48 21.20 -16.77
N LYS A 143 -11.80 20.45 -15.92
CA LYS A 143 -10.66 20.96 -15.17
C LYS A 143 -9.45 21.16 -16.07
N THR A 144 -8.72 22.25 -15.87
CA THR A 144 -7.47 22.52 -16.59
C THR A 144 -6.36 21.55 -16.17
N PRO A 145 -5.33 21.32 -17.02
CA PRO A 145 -4.20 20.45 -16.66
C PRO A 145 -3.50 20.86 -15.36
N ASN A 146 -3.37 22.16 -15.09
CA ASN A 146 -2.75 22.68 -13.86
C ASN A 146 -3.60 22.36 -12.61
N VAL A 147 -4.92 22.46 -12.71
CA VAL A 147 -5.83 22.08 -11.62
C VAL A 147 -5.76 20.59 -11.35
N ILE A 148 -5.76 19.77 -12.40
CA ILE A 148 -5.64 18.31 -12.29
C ILE A 148 -4.31 17.95 -11.62
N GLN A 149 -3.20 18.56 -12.03
CA GLN A 149 -1.88 18.30 -11.42
C GLN A 149 -1.88 18.66 -9.94
N ARG A 150 -2.31 19.88 -9.59
CA ARG A 150 -2.40 20.34 -8.20
C ARG A 150 -3.24 19.42 -7.33
N GLN A 151 -4.42 19.00 -7.82
CA GLN A 151 -5.31 18.11 -7.10
C GLN A 151 -4.71 16.71 -6.93
N THR A 152 -3.98 16.22 -7.94
CA THR A 152 -3.25 14.96 -7.86
C THR A 152 -2.16 15.02 -6.79
N ASP A 153 -1.36 16.09 -6.79
CA ASP A 153 -0.26 16.25 -5.83
C ASP A 153 -0.78 16.35 -4.40
N LEU A 154 -1.84 17.15 -4.18
CA LEU A 154 -2.47 17.25 -2.87
C LEU A 154 -3.10 15.93 -2.42
N PHE A 155 -3.74 15.19 -3.35
CA PHE A 155 -4.23 13.85 -3.03
C PHE A 155 -3.09 12.94 -2.58
N ILE A 156 -1.99 12.87 -3.33
CA ILE A 156 -0.86 12.00 -3.02
C ILE A 156 -0.24 12.36 -1.66
N LEU A 157 -0.03 13.65 -1.40
CA LEU A 157 0.50 14.11 -0.12
C LEU A 157 -0.44 13.74 1.05
N SER A 158 -1.72 14.04 0.90
CA SER A 158 -2.73 13.74 1.93
C SER A 158 -2.90 12.24 2.14
N PHE A 159 -2.89 11.46 1.06
CA PHE A 159 -3.05 10.00 1.11
C PHE A 159 -1.91 9.32 1.86
N TYR A 160 -0.65 9.67 1.55
CA TYR A 160 0.50 9.10 2.26
C TYR A 160 0.58 9.58 3.71
N GLY A 161 0.30 10.87 3.98
CA GLY A 161 0.21 11.39 5.35
C GLY A 161 -0.92 10.73 6.15
N PHE A 162 -2.07 10.48 5.51
CA PHE A 162 -3.19 9.75 6.10
C PHE A 162 -2.79 8.31 6.46
N ILE A 163 -2.13 7.58 5.55
CA ILE A 163 -1.65 6.23 5.82
C ILE A 163 -0.68 6.21 6.99
N ASP A 164 0.32 7.08 6.96
CA ASP A 164 1.33 7.15 8.01
C ASP A 164 0.70 7.43 9.39
N HIS A 165 -0.43 8.12 9.43
CA HIS A 165 -1.18 8.37 10.66
C HIS A 165 -2.07 7.17 11.05
N VAL A 166 -2.83 6.64 10.10
CA VAL A 166 -3.87 5.63 10.34
C VAL A 166 -3.31 4.28 10.76
N VAL A 167 -2.10 3.92 10.33
CA VAL A 167 -1.48 2.64 10.70
C VAL A 167 -1.27 2.49 12.21
N HIS A 168 -1.14 3.59 12.94
CA HIS A 168 -0.96 3.60 14.40
C HIS A 168 -2.27 3.57 15.20
N LEU A 169 -3.43 3.68 14.54
CA LEU A 169 -4.73 3.73 15.18
C LEU A 169 -5.39 2.37 15.32
N HIS A 170 -6.31 2.23 16.26
CA HIS A 170 -7.20 1.08 16.35
C HIS A 170 -8.13 1.01 15.13
N VAL A 171 -8.52 -0.21 14.74
CA VAL A 171 -9.31 -0.47 13.51
C VAL A 171 -10.61 0.34 13.46
N GLU A 172 -11.27 0.52 14.60
CA GLU A 172 -12.53 1.29 14.67
C GLU A 172 -12.32 2.79 14.44
N ASP A 173 -11.22 3.35 14.96
CA ASP A 173 -10.88 4.75 14.75
C ASP A 173 -10.46 5.02 13.31
N ARG A 174 -9.82 4.04 12.66
CA ARG A 174 -9.49 4.11 11.22
C ARG A 174 -10.72 4.37 10.35
N LYS A 175 -11.85 3.69 10.64
CA LYS A 175 -13.09 3.86 9.87
C LYS A 175 -13.67 5.27 9.99
N LYS A 176 -13.63 5.86 11.19
CA LYS A 176 -14.10 7.23 11.41
C LYS A 176 -13.23 8.24 10.65
N ILE A 177 -11.93 8.15 10.85
CA ILE A 177 -10.96 9.05 10.19
C ILE A 177 -10.98 8.88 8.66
N LEU A 178 -11.20 7.65 8.16
CA LEU A 178 -11.38 7.43 6.72
C LEU A 178 -12.58 8.22 6.17
N LYS A 179 -13.70 8.20 6.89
CA LYS A 179 -14.91 8.94 6.47
C LYS A 179 -14.61 10.44 6.38
N ASP A 180 -13.91 10.98 7.36
CA ASP A 180 -13.54 12.39 7.39
C ASP A 180 -12.54 12.73 6.27
N PHE A 181 -11.56 11.86 6.04
CA PHE A 181 -10.60 12.00 4.95
C PHE A 181 -11.28 11.97 3.56
N ARG A 182 -12.23 11.05 3.34
CA ARG A 182 -13.03 10.99 2.10
C ARG A 182 -13.83 12.29 1.90
N ASN A 183 -14.46 12.79 2.96
CA ASN A 183 -15.22 14.04 2.90
C ASN A 183 -14.30 15.22 2.54
N MET A 184 -13.14 15.32 3.16
CA MET A 184 -12.12 16.33 2.87
C MET A 184 -11.68 16.26 1.40
N LEU A 185 -11.35 15.06 0.90
CA LEU A 185 -10.95 14.87 -0.50
C LEU A 185 -12.05 15.22 -1.49
N ASN A 186 -13.30 14.85 -1.19
CA ASN A 186 -14.44 15.17 -2.04
C ASN A 186 -14.68 16.69 -2.12
N LEU A 187 -14.58 17.40 -1.00
CA LEU A 187 -14.67 18.85 -0.98
C LEU A 187 -13.53 19.50 -1.79
N HIS A 188 -12.31 18.96 -1.63
CA HIS A 188 -11.16 19.43 -2.40
C HIS A 188 -11.33 19.20 -3.92
N LEU A 189 -11.80 18.02 -4.33
CA LEU A 189 -12.04 17.73 -5.76
C LEU A 189 -13.18 18.54 -6.36
N GLN A 190 -14.13 19.01 -5.55
CA GLN A 190 -15.22 19.88 -5.96
C GLN A 190 -14.82 21.37 -5.98
N ASP A 191 -13.56 21.69 -5.70
CA ASP A 191 -13.03 23.05 -5.54
C ASP A 191 -13.75 23.90 -4.46
N ARG A 192 -14.37 23.24 -3.46
CA ARG A 192 -15.08 23.92 -2.38
C ARG A 192 -14.22 24.30 -1.18
N LEU A 193 -12.93 23.88 -1.19
CA LEU A 193 -11.99 24.16 -0.09
C LEU A 193 -11.01 25.29 -0.41
N PHE A 194 -11.04 25.88 -1.60
CA PHE A 194 -10.04 26.86 -2.05
C PHE A 194 -10.69 28.12 -2.61
N PHE A 195 -11.45 28.79 -1.77
CA PHE A 195 -11.86 30.17 -1.92
C PHE A 195 -11.49 30.96 -0.67
#